data_6f701c6fb86755de1f4148f1c8c68266
#
_entry.id   6f701c6fb86755de1f4148f1c8c68266
#
_cell.length_a   1.000
_cell.length_b   1.000
_cell.length_c   1.000
_cell.angle_alpha   90.00
_cell.angle_beta   90.00
_cell.angle_gamma   90.00
#
_symmetry.space_group_name_H-M   'P 1'
#
loop_
_entity.id
_entity.type
_entity.pdbx_description
1 polymer ?
#
loop_
_entity_poly.entity_id
_entity_poly.type
_entity_poly.pdbx_seq_one_letter_code
_entity_poly.pdbx_strand_id
1 'polypeptide(L)'
;FLKRYDIEPKYEELADYLLKPIRKKIPLDLLRCYFYYCAPWMSPEPTDSEKKRMEEHEHLMEHLEGIERWAVRLGKLQRRWDGYKEYFEQKRVDVLLSVDMVRHSAAGHIQHAIVLAGDSDFIPAIEAAKESGATVSLWYGEDNSIHKDLLNLADITHKIDIRKMPGKKVKKDESK
;
A
#
# COMPACT_ATOMS: atom_id res chain seq x y z
N PHE A 1 3.77 2.90 -3.88
CA PHE A 1 4.71 1.81 -4.17
C PHE A 1 4.56 1.32 -5.63
N LEU A 2 3.44 0.77 -6.04
CA LEU A 2 3.25 0.13 -7.36
C LEU A 2 3.39 1.10 -8.56
N LYS A 3 3.04 2.36 -8.38
CA LYS A 3 3.20 3.39 -9.44
C LYS A 3 4.65 3.58 -9.93
N ARG A 4 5.66 3.23 -9.12
CA ARG A 4 7.08 3.34 -9.52
C ARG A 4 7.46 2.39 -10.65
N TYR A 5 6.71 1.31 -10.82
CA TYR A 5 7.02 0.26 -11.78
C TYR A 5 6.20 0.32 -13.05
N ASP A 6 5.42 1.40 -13.24
CA ASP A 6 4.51 1.56 -14.37
C ASP A 6 3.62 0.32 -14.58
N ILE A 7 3.12 -0.24 -13.47
CA ILE A 7 2.22 -1.39 -13.47
C ILE A 7 0.89 -0.97 -12.86
N GLU A 8 -0.17 -1.21 -13.59
CA GLU A 8 -1.54 -1.22 -13.09
C GLU A 8 -1.86 -2.63 -12.60
N PRO A 9 -1.93 -2.86 -11.28
CA PRO A 9 -2.13 -4.19 -10.75
C PRO A 9 -3.57 -4.66 -10.98
N LYS A 10 -3.73 -5.96 -11.17
CA LYS A 10 -5.03 -6.60 -11.02
C LYS A 10 -5.26 -6.87 -9.54
N TYR A 11 -6.02 -6.03 -8.89
CA TYR A 11 -6.21 -6.05 -7.44
C TYR A 11 -6.86 -7.34 -6.95
N GLU A 12 -7.78 -7.94 -7.74
CA GLU A 12 -8.43 -9.21 -7.45
C GLU A 12 -7.43 -10.37 -7.30
N GLU A 13 -6.37 -10.34 -8.10
CA GLU A 13 -5.34 -11.37 -8.12
C GLU A 13 -4.16 -11.04 -7.19
N LEU A 14 -4.02 -9.76 -6.78
CA LEU A 14 -2.87 -9.28 -6.00
C LEU A 14 -2.81 -9.93 -4.62
N ALA A 15 -3.94 -10.06 -3.94
CA ALA A 15 -4.01 -10.70 -2.63
C ALA A 15 -3.51 -12.15 -2.69
N ASP A 16 -3.97 -12.91 -3.67
CA ASP A 16 -3.54 -14.30 -3.87
C ASP A 16 -2.07 -14.41 -4.26
N TYR A 17 -1.56 -13.47 -5.06
CA TYR A 17 -0.14 -13.41 -5.39
C TYR A 17 0.71 -13.25 -4.13
N LEU A 18 0.35 -12.32 -3.23
CA LEU A 18 1.06 -12.06 -1.98
C LEU A 18 0.92 -13.23 -0.99
N LEU A 19 -0.23 -13.86 -0.93
CA LEU A 19 -0.51 -14.97 -0.03
C LEU A 19 0.14 -16.30 -0.47
N LYS A 20 0.30 -16.52 -1.77
CA LYS A 20 0.71 -17.79 -2.35
C LYS A 20 1.98 -18.43 -1.73
N PRO A 21 3.10 -17.70 -1.54
CA PRO A 21 4.29 -18.31 -0.96
C PRO A 21 4.13 -18.63 0.54
N ILE A 22 3.27 -17.88 1.23
CA ILE A 22 3.02 -18.05 2.67
C ILE A 22 2.08 -19.23 2.89
N ARG A 23 0.99 -19.34 2.12
CA ARG A 23 0.04 -20.45 2.17
C ARG A 23 0.67 -21.83 1.89
N LYS A 24 1.79 -21.87 1.18
CA LYS A 24 2.56 -23.11 0.99
C LYS A 24 3.18 -23.64 2.30
N LYS A 25 3.37 -22.80 3.28
CA LYS A 25 4.05 -23.13 4.55
C LYS A 25 3.08 -23.16 5.73
N ILE A 26 2.09 -22.28 5.71
CA ILE A 26 1.16 -22.02 6.82
C ILE A 26 -0.25 -21.90 6.24
N PRO A 27 -1.25 -22.64 6.76
CA PRO A 27 -2.64 -22.43 6.37
C PRO A 27 -3.10 -21.04 6.83
N LEU A 28 -3.50 -20.20 5.88
CA LEU A 28 -3.97 -18.84 6.15
C LEU A 28 -5.33 -18.62 5.51
N ASP A 29 -6.26 -18.03 6.28
CA ASP A 29 -7.44 -17.38 5.75
C ASP A 29 -7.25 -15.87 5.70
N LEU A 30 -7.72 -15.24 4.63
CA LEU A 30 -7.63 -13.80 4.45
C LEU A 30 -8.74 -13.11 5.24
N LEU A 31 -8.39 -12.39 6.29
CA LEU A 31 -9.34 -11.54 6.98
C LEU A 31 -9.77 -10.38 6.09
N ARG A 32 -8.82 -9.56 5.62
CA ARG A 32 -9.07 -8.36 4.81
C ARG A 32 -7.80 -7.83 4.16
N CYS A 33 -7.94 -7.26 2.97
CA CYS A 33 -6.95 -6.40 2.34
C CYS A 33 -7.28 -4.94 2.64
N TYR A 34 -6.29 -4.17 3.06
CA TYR A 34 -6.43 -2.73 3.24
C TYR A 34 -5.59 -2.00 2.20
N PHE A 35 -6.22 -1.10 1.47
CA PHE A 35 -5.56 -0.22 0.50
C PHE A 35 -5.50 1.19 1.06
N TYR A 36 -4.30 1.66 1.35
CA TYR A 36 -4.06 2.98 1.93
C TYR A 36 -3.67 3.95 0.81
N TYR A 37 -4.43 5.03 0.68
CA TYR A 37 -4.28 5.97 -0.43
C TYR A 37 -4.65 7.40 -0.02
N CYS A 38 -4.25 8.39 -0.82
CA CYS A 38 -4.72 9.77 -0.73
C CYS A 38 -5.48 10.14 -1.98
N ALA A 39 -6.68 10.69 -1.82
CA ALA A 39 -7.39 11.30 -2.95
C ALA A 39 -6.52 12.40 -3.60
N PRO A 40 -6.56 12.57 -4.91
CA PRO A 40 -5.88 13.67 -5.58
C PRO A 40 -6.42 15.01 -5.08
N TRP A 41 -5.57 16.02 -5.09
CA TRP A 41 -6.00 17.36 -4.76
C TRP A 41 -6.77 17.98 -5.91
N MET A 42 -7.80 18.76 -5.57
CA MET A 42 -8.56 19.57 -6.53
C MET A 42 -8.49 21.03 -6.13
N SER A 43 -8.25 21.92 -7.09
CA SER A 43 -8.32 23.36 -6.91
C SER A 43 -9.79 23.82 -6.82
N PRO A 44 -10.07 25.04 -6.30
CA PRO A 44 -11.42 25.63 -6.33
C PRO A 44 -11.99 25.75 -7.74
N GLU A 45 -11.11 25.98 -8.73
CA GLU A 45 -11.42 25.98 -10.16
C GLU A 45 -10.59 24.88 -10.84
N PRO A 46 -11.11 23.64 -10.87
CA PRO A 46 -10.32 22.50 -11.31
C PRO A 46 -10.03 22.53 -12.81
N THR A 47 -8.79 22.29 -13.16
CA THR A 47 -8.37 22.04 -14.54
C THR A 47 -8.89 20.69 -15.04
N ASP A 48 -8.93 20.50 -16.35
CA ASP A 48 -9.37 19.22 -16.94
C ASP A 48 -8.46 18.06 -16.51
N SER A 49 -7.17 18.31 -16.30
CA SER A 49 -6.23 17.34 -15.75
C SER A 49 -6.55 16.95 -14.29
N GLU A 50 -7.01 17.90 -13.47
CA GLU A 50 -7.42 17.63 -12.10
C GLU A 50 -8.73 16.84 -12.07
N LYS A 51 -9.69 17.19 -12.90
CA LYS A 51 -10.95 16.45 -13.04
C LYS A 51 -10.70 15.02 -13.47
N LYS A 52 -9.89 14.81 -14.51
CA LYS A 52 -9.54 13.48 -14.99
C LYS A 52 -8.87 12.64 -13.89
N ARG A 53 -7.94 13.20 -13.13
CA ARG A 53 -7.30 12.49 -12.00
C ARG A 53 -8.29 12.12 -10.89
N MET A 54 -9.30 12.96 -10.66
CA MET A 54 -10.35 12.66 -9.70
C MET A 54 -11.26 11.54 -10.19
N GLU A 55 -11.67 11.56 -11.46
CA GLU A 55 -12.45 10.48 -12.09
C GLU A 55 -11.70 9.14 -12.03
N GLU A 56 -10.41 9.12 -12.38
CA GLU A 56 -9.56 7.93 -12.25
C GLU A 56 -9.47 7.42 -10.80
N HIS A 57 -9.42 8.34 -9.83
CA HIS A 57 -9.44 8.01 -8.42
C HIS A 57 -10.79 7.41 -8.01
N GLU A 58 -11.90 8.02 -8.38
CA GLU A 58 -13.25 7.54 -8.05
C GLU A 58 -13.50 6.14 -8.62
N HIS A 59 -13.14 5.92 -9.89
CA HIS A 59 -13.22 4.59 -10.51
C HIS A 59 -12.37 3.54 -9.79
N LEU A 60 -11.15 3.92 -9.36
CA LEU A 60 -10.30 3.01 -8.59
C LEU A 60 -10.93 2.67 -7.23
N MET A 61 -11.51 3.66 -6.54
CA MET A 61 -12.15 3.44 -5.25
C MET A 61 -13.37 2.53 -5.38
N GLU A 62 -14.25 2.82 -6.35
CA GLU A 62 -15.42 1.99 -6.65
C GLU A 62 -15.01 0.54 -6.98
N HIS A 63 -13.98 0.38 -7.82
CA HIS A 63 -13.46 -0.93 -8.16
C HIS A 63 -12.96 -1.70 -6.93
N LEU A 64 -12.12 -1.06 -6.09
CA LEU A 64 -11.55 -1.70 -4.91
C LEU A 64 -12.59 -2.05 -3.85
N GLU A 65 -13.59 -1.18 -3.64
CA GLU A 65 -14.69 -1.43 -2.71
C GLU A 65 -15.62 -2.54 -3.19
N GLY A 66 -15.65 -2.79 -4.50
CA GLY A 66 -16.39 -3.92 -5.10
C GLY A 66 -15.71 -5.28 -4.93
N ILE A 67 -14.42 -5.33 -4.58
CA ILE A 67 -13.70 -6.60 -4.36
C ILE A 67 -13.99 -7.13 -2.96
N GLU A 68 -14.37 -8.40 -2.86
CA GLU A 68 -14.63 -9.05 -1.58
C GLU A 68 -13.41 -8.96 -0.64
N ARG A 69 -13.67 -8.62 0.63
CA ARG A 69 -12.65 -8.47 1.68
C ARG A 69 -11.60 -7.38 1.43
N TRP A 70 -11.88 -6.43 0.55
CA TRP A 70 -11.08 -5.22 0.42
C TRP A 70 -11.68 -4.05 1.19
N ALA A 71 -10.85 -3.18 1.67
CA ALA A 71 -11.26 -1.93 2.32
C ALA A 71 -10.26 -0.81 1.99
N VAL A 72 -10.78 0.31 1.57
CA VAL A 72 -9.98 1.51 1.33
C VAL A 72 -9.85 2.33 2.60
N ARG A 73 -8.65 2.88 2.83
CA ARG A 73 -8.33 3.82 3.90
C ARG A 73 -7.74 5.09 3.29
N LEU A 74 -8.49 6.17 3.37
CA LEU A 74 -8.05 7.44 2.77
C LEU A 74 -7.33 8.31 3.78
N GLY A 75 -6.10 8.65 3.47
CA GLY A 75 -5.36 9.73 4.07
C GLY A 75 -5.85 11.09 3.55
N LYS A 76 -5.09 12.13 3.83
CA LYS A 76 -5.39 13.49 3.40
C LYS A 76 -4.20 14.08 2.65
N LEU A 77 -4.46 14.64 1.47
CA LEU A 77 -3.47 15.43 0.74
C LEU A 77 -3.55 16.88 1.22
N GLN A 78 -2.43 17.44 1.67
CA GLN A 78 -2.32 18.83 2.06
C GLN A 78 -1.45 19.59 1.07
N ARG A 79 -1.96 20.75 0.63
CA ARG A 79 -1.18 21.72 -0.11
C ARG A 79 -0.31 22.51 0.87
N ARG A 80 0.98 22.61 0.57
CA ARG A 80 1.99 23.32 1.35
C ARG A 80 2.74 24.31 0.48
N TRP A 81 3.36 25.28 1.11
CA TRP A 81 4.22 26.27 0.51
C TRP A 81 5.55 26.32 1.26
N ASP A 82 6.67 26.16 0.56
CA ASP A 82 8.01 26.15 1.17
C ASP A 82 8.74 27.52 1.12
N GLY A 83 8.04 28.55 0.67
CA GLY A 83 8.59 29.90 0.44
C GLY A 83 8.93 30.17 -1.02
N TYR A 84 9.06 29.14 -1.85
CA TYR A 84 9.43 29.25 -3.27
C TYR A 84 8.41 28.59 -4.19
N LYS A 85 7.89 27.42 -3.80
CA LYS A 85 6.96 26.64 -4.62
C LYS A 85 5.90 25.95 -3.77
N GLU A 86 4.81 25.65 -4.41
CA GLU A 86 3.79 24.78 -3.84
C GLU A 86 4.20 23.31 -3.99
N TYR A 87 3.91 22.53 -2.97
CA TYR A 87 4.03 21.07 -3.01
C TYR A 87 2.88 20.41 -2.25
N PHE A 88 2.67 19.13 -2.53
CA PHE A 88 1.63 18.34 -1.89
C PHE A 88 2.25 17.33 -0.94
N GLU A 89 1.76 17.30 0.28
CA GLU A 89 2.19 16.38 1.32
C GLU A 89 1.06 15.39 1.63
N GLN A 90 1.36 14.10 1.56
CA GLN A 90 0.42 13.07 1.99
C GLN A 90 0.46 12.98 3.53
N LYS A 91 -0.70 13.02 4.15
CA LYS A 91 -0.86 12.91 5.59
C LYS A 91 -1.74 11.72 5.94
N ARG A 92 -1.44 11.09 7.05
CA ARG A 92 -2.20 10.03 7.71
C ARG A 92 -2.14 8.65 7.05
N VAL A 93 -1.62 8.48 5.84
CA VAL A 93 -1.58 7.16 5.17
C VAL A 93 -0.78 6.17 6.01
N ASP A 94 0.45 6.53 6.38
CA ASP A 94 1.35 5.69 7.15
C ASP A 94 0.84 5.44 8.57
N VAL A 95 0.26 6.48 9.17
CA VAL A 95 -0.39 6.39 10.49
C VAL A 95 -1.58 5.44 10.45
N LEU A 96 -2.44 5.51 9.42
CA LEU A 96 -3.59 4.61 9.29
C LEU A 96 -3.15 3.15 9.15
N LEU A 97 -2.15 2.86 8.32
CA LEU A 97 -1.59 1.53 8.17
C LEU A 97 -1.03 1.03 9.52
N SER A 98 -0.22 1.85 10.17
CA SER A 98 0.39 1.51 11.46
C SER A 98 -0.66 1.22 12.53
N VAL A 99 -1.66 2.08 12.64
CA VAL A 99 -2.76 1.92 13.63
C VAL A 99 -3.59 0.66 13.33
N ASP A 100 -3.96 0.43 12.07
CA ASP A 100 -4.77 -0.75 11.71
C ASP A 100 -3.98 -2.04 11.98
N MET A 101 -2.69 -2.10 11.64
CA MET A 101 -1.83 -3.26 11.89
C MET A 101 -1.72 -3.57 13.38
N VAL A 102 -1.35 -2.57 14.20
CA VAL A 102 -1.22 -2.73 15.66
C VAL A 102 -2.55 -3.11 16.28
N ARG A 103 -3.64 -2.42 15.92
CA ARG A 103 -4.97 -2.70 16.46
C ARG A 103 -5.44 -4.12 16.19
N HIS A 104 -5.27 -4.60 14.95
CA HIS A 104 -5.71 -5.95 14.60
C HIS A 104 -4.85 -7.03 15.25
N SER A 105 -3.54 -6.79 15.38
CA SER A 105 -2.63 -7.70 16.08
C SER A 105 -2.93 -7.77 17.56
N ALA A 106 -3.01 -6.62 18.25
CA ALA A 106 -3.27 -6.55 19.68
C ALA A 106 -4.65 -7.09 20.09
N ALA A 107 -5.66 -6.94 19.22
CA ALA A 107 -6.99 -7.51 19.45
C ALA A 107 -7.07 -9.02 19.10
N GLY A 108 -5.98 -9.64 18.61
CA GLY A 108 -5.98 -11.04 18.20
C GLY A 108 -6.81 -11.34 16.94
N HIS A 109 -7.21 -10.31 16.19
CA HIS A 109 -7.99 -10.50 14.97
C HIS A 109 -7.16 -11.12 13.84
N ILE A 110 -5.84 -10.92 13.88
CA ILE A 110 -4.89 -11.49 12.93
C ILE A 110 -3.74 -12.13 13.69
N GLN A 111 -3.26 -13.25 13.16
CA GLN A 111 -2.03 -13.93 13.60
C GLN A 111 -0.89 -13.70 12.60
N HIS A 112 -1.19 -13.13 11.43
CA HIS A 112 -0.22 -12.86 10.39
C HIS A 112 -0.57 -11.58 9.63
N ALA A 113 0.31 -10.59 9.67
CA ALA A 113 0.23 -9.38 8.89
C ALA A 113 1.11 -9.50 7.63
N ILE A 114 0.55 -9.18 6.46
CA ILE A 114 1.31 -9.08 5.21
C ILE A 114 1.36 -7.62 4.82
N VAL A 115 2.56 -7.05 4.79
CA VAL A 115 2.79 -5.63 4.54
C VAL A 115 3.55 -5.45 3.24
N LEU A 116 3.01 -4.62 2.35
CA LEU A 116 3.66 -4.19 1.13
C LEU A 116 4.14 -2.75 1.31
N ALA A 117 5.35 -2.56 1.78
CA ALA A 117 5.93 -1.26 2.11
C ALA A 117 7.46 -1.28 1.98
N GLY A 118 8.07 -0.10 2.00
CA GLY A 118 9.53 0.05 1.98
C GLY A 118 10.03 1.15 2.92
N ASP A 119 9.12 1.80 3.65
CA ASP A 119 9.42 2.92 4.52
C ASP A 119 9.79 2.45 5.93
N SER A 120 10.89 2.96 6.47
CA SER A 120 11.35 2.68 7.83
C SER A 120 10.41 3.21 8.93
N ASP A 121 9.54 4.13 8.61
CA ASP A 121 8.57 4.68 9.56
C ASP A 121 7.56 3.64 10.06
N PHE A 122 7.47 2.48 9.39
CA PHE A 122 6.67 1.34 9.83
C PHE A 122 7.36 0.46 10.89
N ILE A 123 8.64 0.66 11.18
CA ILE A 123 9.39 -0.15 12.17
C ILE A 123 8.65 -0.25 13.51
N PRO A 124 8.25 0.86 14.17
CA PRO A 124 7.56 0.78 15.46
C PRO A 124 6.23 0.01 15.42
N ALA A 125 5.52 0.10 14.31
CA ALA A 125 4.24 -0.61 14.15
C ALA A 125 4.45 -2.11 13.93
N ILE A 126 5.51 -2.51 13.22
CA ILE A 126 5.88 -3.91 13.04
C ILE A 126 6.34 -4.52 14.37
N GLU A 127 7.16 -3.80 15.16
CA GLU A 127 7.57 -4.23 16.49
C GLU A 127 6.36 -4.49 17.38
N ALA A 128 5.45 -3.53 17.49
CA ALA A 128 4.24 -3.65 18.30
C ALA A 128 3.32 -4.80 17.84
N ALA A 129 3.21 -5.04 16.52
CA ALA A 129 2.45 -6.17 16.00
C ALA A 129 3.09 -7.52 16.38
N LYS A 130 4.41 -7.63 16.30
CA LYS A 130 5.17 -8.83 16.71
C LYS A 130 5.09 -9.06 18.22
N GLU A 131 5.23 -8.03 19.02
CA GLU A 131 5.06 -8.10 20.48
C GLU A 131 3.65 -8.57 20.88
N SER A 132 2.65 -8.26 20.06
CA SER A 132 1.28 -8.75 20.21
C SER A 132 1.09 -10.20 19.72
N GLY A 133 2.14 -10.88 19.27
CA GLY A 133 2.15 -12.27 18.82
C GLY A 133 1.81 -12.48 17.34
N ALA A 134 1.71 -11.44 16.54
CA ALA A 134 1.51 -11.58 15.10
C ALA A 134 2.83 -11.83 14.37
N THR A 135 2.84 -12.74 13.40
CA THR A 135 3.93 -12.88 12.43
C THR A 135 3.82 -11.79 11.37
N VAL A 136 4.92 -11.17 10.98
CA VAL A 136 4.93 -10.11 9.95
C VAL A 136 5.73 -10.56 8.73
N SER A 137 5.04 -10.63 7.58
CA SER A 137 5.65 -10.82 6.25
C SER A 137 5.74 -9.49 5.53
N LEU A 138 6.94 -9.09 5.16
CA LEU A 138 7.22 -7.87 4.43
C LEU A 138 7.47 -8.18 2.95
N TRP A 139 6.70 -7.53 2.08
CA TRP A 139 6.93 -7.50 0.65
C TRP A 139 7.54 -6.17 0.23
N TYR A 140 8.58 -6.21 -0.60
CA TYR A 140 9.32 -5.03 -1.04
C TYR A 140 9.70 -5.08 -2.51
N GLY A 141 10.03 -3.94 -3.08
CA GLY A 141 10.36 -3.80 -4.49
C GLY A 141 11.78 -4.24 -4.88
N GLU A 142 12.05 -4.24 -6.18
CA GLU A 142 13.36 -4.63 -6.72
C GLU A 142 14.44 -3.57 -6.57
N ASP A 143 14.09 -2.33 -6.35
CA ASP A 143 14.94 -1.13 -6.43
C ASP A 143 15.91 -0.95 -5.26
N ASN A 144 16.05 -1.94 -4.37
CA ASN A 144 16.93 -1.90 -3.18
C ASN A 144 16.76 -0.64 -2.29
N SER A 145 15.66 0.09 -2.43
CA SER A 145 15.37 1.31 -1.66
C SER A 145 14.88 1.03 -0.25
N ILE A 146 14.76 -0.24 0.12
CA ILE A 146 14.28 -0.63 1.44
C ILE A 146 15.37 -0.48 2.50
N HIS A 147 14.99 0.06 3.65
CA HIS A 147 15.89 0.18 4.79
C HIS A 147 16.25 -1.19 5.37
N LYS A 148 17.54 -1.42 5.65
CA LYS A 148 18.03 -2.72 6.15
C LYS A 148 17.37 -3.13 7.47
N ASP A 149 17.10 -2.16 8.35
CA ASP A 149 16.50 -2.44 9.65
C ASP A 149 15.07 -2.97 9.49
N LEU A 150 14.32 -2.45 8.50
CA LEU A 150 13.00 -2.95 8.17
C LEU A 150 13.03 -4.41 7.68
N LEU A 151 14.04 -4.76 6.85
CA LEU A 151 14.23 -6.14 6.39
C LEU A 151 14.60 -7.09 7.54
N ASN A 152 15.46 -6.63 8.45
CA ASN A 152 15.91 -7.44 9.58
C ASN A 152 14.82 -7.64 10.63
N LEU A 153 13.87 -6.71 10.72
CA LEU A 153 12.79 -6.75 11.70
C LEU A 153 11.67 -7.72 11.31
N ALA A 154 11.34 -7.81 10.02
CA ALA A 154 10.28 -8.69 9.55
C ALA A 154 10.63 -10.17 9.75
N ASP A 155 9.63 -11.00 10.11
CA ASP A 155 9.83 -12.44 10.30
C ASP A 155 10.06 -13.16 8.96
N ILE A 156 9.40 -12.69 7.91
CA ILE A 156 9.50 -13.23 6.56
C ILE A 156 9.61 -12.07 5.58
N THR A 157 10.54 -12.16 4.65
CA THR A 157 10.70 -11.15 3.61
C THR A 157 10.50 -11.74 2.22
N HIS A 158 9.81 -11.00 1.35
CA HIS A 158 9.59 -11.37 -0.04
C HIS A 158 9.94 -10.20 -0.95
N LYS A 159 10.78 -10.47 -1.92
CA LYS A 159 11.05 -9.53 -3.01
C LYS A 159 10.01 -9.70 -4.11
N ILE A 160 9.39 -8.61 -4.56
CA ILE A 160 8.44 -8.65 -5.68
C ILE A 160 9.20 -8.95 -6.97
N ASP A 161 8.76 -9.97 -7.68
CA ASP A 161 9.14 -10.16 -9.09
C ASP A 161 8.08 -9.48 -9.96
N ILE A 162 8.41 -8.31 -10.49
CA ILE A 162 7.51 -7.49 -11.33
C ILE A 162 6.98 -8.27 -12.54
N ARG A 163 7.75 -9.24 -13.05
CA ARG A 163 7.35 -10.04 -14.22
C ARG A 163 6.25 -11.04 -13.90
N LYS A 164 6.12 -11.41 -12.61
CA LYS A 164 5.13 -12.37 -12.11
C LYS A 164 3.97 -11.70 -11.38
N MET A 165 4.08 -10.40 -11.13
CA MET A 165 3.02 -9.67 -10.46
C MET A 165 1.79 -9.56 -11.38
N PRO A 166 0.58 -9.83 -10.87
CA PRO A 166 -0.63 -9.67 -11.66
C PRO A 166 -0.87 -8.19 -11.99
N GLY A 167 -0.97 -7.88 -13.29
CA GLY A 167 -1.17 -6.51 -13.75
C GLY A 167 -0.81 -6.30 -15.21
N LYS A 168 -1.10 -5.10 -15.69
CA LYS A 168 -0.75 -4.63 -17.03
C LYS A 168 0.35 -3.59 -16.93
N LYS A 169 1.35 -3.65 -17.83
CA LYS A 169 2.30 -2.54 -17.99
C LYS A 169 1.57 -1.32 -18.54
N VAL A 170 1.65 -0.21 -17.83
CA VAL A 170 1.16 1.07 -18.32
C VAL A 170 2.19 1.61 -19.32
N LYS A 171 1.80 1.83 -20.56
CA LYS A 171 2.64 2.55 -21.51
C LYS A 171 2.75 3.99 -21.02
N LYS A 172 3.97 4.47 -20.82
CA LYS A 172 4.18 5.92 -20.68
C LYS A 172 3.76 6.57 -21.98
N ASP A 173 2.83 7.51 -21.92
CA ASP A 173 2.62 8.44 -23.01
C ASP A 173 3.92 9.24 -23.19
N GLU A 174 4.64 8.99 -24.28
CA GLU A 174 5.86 9.71 -24.66
C GLU A 174 5.54 11.13 -25.18
N SER A 175 4.45 11.74 -24.73
CA SER A 175 4.08 13.11 -25.05
C SER A 175 4.40 14.04 -23.88
N LYS A 176 5.70 14.44 -23.79
CA LYS A 176 6.15 15.70 -23.19
C LYS A 176 7.40 16.16 -23.87
#